data_5236d711fe483d727e2f07fbc4153f67
#
_entry.id   5236d711fe483d727e2f07fbc4153f67
#
_cell.length_a   1.000
_cell.length_b   1.000
_cell.length_c   1.000
_cell.angle_alpha   90.00
_cell.angle_beta   90.00
_cell.angle_gamma   90.00
#
_symmetry.space_group_name_H-M   'P 1'
#
loop_
_entity.id
_entity.type
_entity.pdbx_description
1 polymer ?
#
loop_
_entity_poly.entity_id
_entity_poly.type
_entity_poly.pdbx_seq_one_letter_code
_entity_poly.pdbx_strand_id
1 'polypeptide(L)'
;VLACLLHDASECYMSDVPSPFKKELPEYNEREERMLSMIYEKFLGSDLTPEEKMQLNAIDKAMLWYDLTFLLGEKQESEAPELHIDLRYEVRAFGEVEEEYRRIFEEQLITVQNKRI
;
A
#
# COMPACT_ATOMS: atom_id res chain seq x y z
N VAL A 1 -6.70 -7.32 3.12
CA VAL A 1 -6.94 -6.66 1.81
C VAL A 1 -7.15 -5.16 1.97
N LEU A 2 -8.05 -4.73 2.85
CA LEU A 2 -8.35 -3.30 3.02
C LEU A 2 -7.12 -2.49 3.44
N ALA A 3 -6.29 -3.01 4.34
CA ALA A 3 -5.04 -2.36 4.73
C ALA A 3 -4.09 -2.15 3.53
N CYS A 4 -4.02 -3.11 2.62
CA CYS A 4 -3.21 -2.98 1.41
C CYS A 4 -3.72 -1.88 0.47
N LEU A 5 -5.04 -1.73 0.35
CA LEU A 5 -5.63 -0.64 -0.44
C LEU A 5 -5.34 0.73 0.16
N LEU A 6 -5.21 0.81 1.49
CA LEU A 6 -5.06 2.06 2.22
C LEU A 6 -3.60 2.41 2.58
N HIS A 7 -2.64 1.53 2.27
CA HIS A 7 -1.27 1.70 2.77
C HIS A 7 -0.58 3.00 2.32
N ASP A 8 -0.95 3.53 1.17
CA ASP A 8 -0.45 4.80 0.66
C ASP A 8 -1.46 5.95 0.75
N ALA A 9 -2.57 5.76 1.47
CA ALA A 9 -3.64 6.75 1.53
C ALA A 9 -3.20 8.07 2.17
N SER A 10 -2.15 8.09 2.98
CA SER A 10 -1.54 9.31 3.52
C SER A 10 -1.04 10.26 2.42
N GLU A 11 -0.64 9.72 1.27
CA GLU A 11 -0.13 10.52 0.14
C GLU A 11 -1.17 11.46 -0.45
N CYS A 12 -2.47 11.18 -0.26
CA CYS A 12 -3.55 12.09 -0.64
C CYS A 12 -3.45 13.44 0.06
N TYR A 13 -2.86 13.46 1.27
CA TYR A 13 -2.76 14.65 2.12
C TYR A 13 -1.34 15.18 2.21
N MET A 14 -0.35 14.31 2.17
CA MET A 14 1.04 14.64 2.49
C MET A 14 1.99 14.60 1.27
N SER A 15 1.49 14.21 0.12
CA SER A 15 2.26 13.93 -1.09
C SER A 15 3.18 12.70 -0.94
N ASP A 16 3.64 12.20 -2.08
CA ASP A 16 4.59 11.10 -2.13
C ASP A 16 6.03 11.66 -2.09
N VAL A 17 6.81 11.17 -1.13
CA VAL A 17 8.24 11.51 -1.03
C VAL A 17 9.05 10.24 -1.29
N PRO A 18 9.99 10.26 -2.26
CA PRO A 18 10.81 9.10 -2.56
C PRO A 18 11.61 8.61 -1.34
N SER A 19 11.72 7.29 -1.20
CA SER A 19 12.38 6.65 -0.05
C SER A 19 13.78 7.17 0.28
N PRO A 20 14.66 7.48 -0.70
CA PRO A 20 15.98 8.05 -0.38
C PRO A 20 15.90 9.36 0.39
N PHE A 21 14.89 10.19 0.12
CA PHE A 21 14.71 11.47 0.81
C PHE A 21 13.99 11.31 2.16
N LYS A 22 13.11 10.32 2.30
CA LYS A 22 12.41 10.05 3.57
C LYS A 22 13.35 9.77 4.72
N LYS A 23 14.50 9.17 4.47
CA LYS A 23 15.50 8.87 5.50
C LYS A 23 16.04 10.12 6.18
N GLU A 24 16.00 11.26 5.50
CA GLU A 24 16.48 12.54 5.99
C GLU A 24 15.35 13.41 6.58
N LEU A 25 14.11 12.92 6.57
CA LEU A 25 12.94 13.66 6.99
C LEU A 25 12.18 12.94 8.13
N PRO A 26 12.77 12.86 9.34
CA PRO A 26 12.15 12.14 10.44
C PRO A 26 10.79 12.70 10.87
N GLU A 27 10.61 14.01 10.80
CA GLU A 27 9.32 14.64 11.12
C GLU A 27 8.23 14.27 10.12
N TYR A 28 8.58 14.20 8.84
CA TYR A 28 7.66 13.75 7.81
C TYR A 28 7.21 12.31 8.06
N ASN A 29 8.15 11.42 8.35
CA ASN A 29 7.88 10.01 8.62
C ASN A 29 6.97 9.83 9.84
N GLU A 30 7.20 10.58 10.90
CA GLU A 30 6.37 10.54 12.09
C GLU A 30 4.95 10.99 11.82
N ARG A 31 4.77 12.05 11.04
CA ARG A 31 3.45 12.56 10.67
C ARG A 31 2.71 11.61 9.73
N GLU A 32 3.44 11.00 8.80
CA GLU A 32 2.88 9.99 7.91
C GLU A 32 2.38 8.78 8.68
N GLU A 33 3.16 8.25 9.62
CA GLU A 33 2.77 7.14 10.47
C GLU A 33 1.51 7.47 11.29
N ARG A 34 1.45 8.66 11.86
CA ARG A 34 0.26 9.11 12.60
C ARG A 34 -0.98 9.19 11.71
N MET A 35 -0.83 9.73 10.52
CA MET A 35 -1.94 9.83 9.58
C MET A 35 -2.42 8.46 9.13
N LEU A 36 -1.52 7.54 8.81
CA LEU A 36 -1.87 6.16 8.46
C LEU A 36 -2.57 5.45 9.62
N SER A 37 -2.09 5.62 10.85
CA SER A 37 -2.76 5.07 12.03
C SER A 37 -4.19 5.57 12.18
N MET A 38 -4.42 6.86 11.95
CA MET A 38 -5.77 7.44 11.96
C MET A 38 -6.65 6.85 10.86
N ILE A 39 -6.11 6.67 9.67
CA ILE A 39 -6.83 6.08 8.53
C ILE A 39 -7.21 4.63 8.84
N TYR A 40 -6.28 3.84 9.36
CA TYR A 40 -6.54 2.46 9.73
C TYR A 40 -7.57 2.35 10.85
N GLU A 41 -7.47 3.18 11.87
CA GLU A 41 -8.46 3.23 12.96
C GLU A 41 -9.85 3.56 12.44
N LYS A 42 -9.95 4.51 11.53
CA LYS A 42 -11.23 4.92 10.94
C LYS A 42 -11.89 3.79 10.15
N PHE A 43 -11.15 3.13 9.26
CA PHE A 43 -11.72 2.17 8.32
C PHE A 43 -11.64 0.71 8.80
N LEU A 44 -10.61 0.36 9.56
CA LEU A 44 -10.43 -1.00 10.10
C LEU A 44 -10.93 -1.14 11.54
N GLY A 45 -11.09 -0.04 12.26
CA GLY A 45 -11.49 0.00 13.66
C GLY A 45 -10.32 -0.03 14.65
N SER A 46 -9.12 -0.30 14.17
CA SER A 46 -7.88 -0.28 14.97
C SER A 46 -6.69 -0.08 14.05
N ASP A 47 -5.60 0.39 14.61
CA ASP A 47 -4.33 0.43 13.89
C ASP A 47 -3.85 -1.01 13.60
N LEU A 48 -2.94 -1.14 12.65
CA LEU A 48 -2.32 -2.42 12.34
C LEU A 48 -1.44 -2.88 13.50
N THR A 49 -1.42 -4.18 13.75
CA THR A 49 -0.46 -4.77 14.67
C THR A 49 0.95 -4.68 14.09
N PRO A 50 2.01 -4.77 14.91
CA PRO A 50 3.38 -4.81 14.40
C PRO A 50 3.61 -5.92 13.36
N GLU A 51 2.98 -7.07 13.54
CA GLU A 51 3.06 -8.19 12.59
C GLU A 51 2.39 -7.87 11.26
N GLU A 52 1.23 -7.26 11.29
CA GLU A 52 0.53 -6.81 10.08
C GLU A 52 1.33 -5.74 9.34
N LYS A 53 1.95 -4.80 10.05
CA LYS A 53 2.85 -3.79 9.45
C LYS A 53 4.04 -4.44 8.77
N MET A 54 4.63 -5.45 9.38
CA MET A 54 5.74 -6.21 8.78
C MET A 54 5.31 -6.93 7.51
N GLN A 55 4.16 -7.58 7.51
CA GLN A 55 3.61 -8.25 6.34
C GLN A 55 3.35 -7.27 5.20
N LEU A 56 2.74 -6.13 5.51
CA LEU A 56 2.45 -5.10 4.53
C LEU A 56 3.72 -4.54 3.91
N ASN A 57 4.74 -4.23 4.72
CA ASN A 57 6.02 -3.76 4.24
C ASN A 57 6.74 -4.78 3.36
N ALA A 58 6.65 -6.06 3.70
CA ALA A 58 7.25 -7.14 2.90
C ALA A 58 6.60 -7.23 1.52
N ILE A 59 5.27 -7.10 1.45
CA ILE A 59 4.53 -7.09 0.18
C ILE A 59 4.90 -5.86 -0.65
N ASP A 60 4.95 -4.69 -0.03
CA ASP A 60 5.30 -3.44 -0.69
C ASP A 60 6.71 -3.49 -1.30
N LYS A 61 7.69 -3.99 -0.55
CA LYS A 61 9.05 -4.18 -1.06
C LYS A 61 9.14 -5.20 -2.18
N ALA A 62 8.39 -6.29 -2.08
CA ALA A 62 8.33 -7.30 -3.14
C ALA A 62 7.76 -6.70 -4.43
N MET A 63 6.67 -5.95 -4.32
CA MET A 63 6.07 -5.27 -5.47
C MET A 63 7.01 -4.25 -6.09
N LEU A 64 7.75 -3.50 -5.27
CA LEU A 64 8.73 -2.54 -5.75
C LEU A 64 9.81 -3.22 -6.61
N TRP A 65 10.30 -4.39 -6.19
CA TRP A 65 11.27 -5.15 -6.96
C TRP A 65 10.76 -5.45 -8.39
N TYR A 66 9.52 -5.92 -8.49
CA TYR A 66 8.90 -6.23 -9.79
C TYR A 66 8.63 -4.97 -10.61
N ASP A 67 8.19 -3.90 -9.99
CA ASP A 67 7.91 -2.64 -10.68
C ASP A 67 9.19 -2.02 -11.24
N LEU A 68 10.27 -2.00 -10.49
CA LEU A 68 11.56 -1.51 -10.96
C LEU A 68 12.08 -2.34 -12.13
N THR A 69 11.91 -3.65 -12.08
CA THR A 69 12.38 -4.56 -13.11
C THR A 69 11.54 -4.46 -14.39
N PHE A 70 10.21 -4.56 -14.27
CA PHE A 70 9.32 -4.71 -15.42
C PHE A 70 8.77 -3.39 -15.97
N LEU A 71 8.60 -2.38 -15.14
CA LEU A 71 8.14 -1.06 -15.59
C LEU A 71 9.28 -0.13 -15.98
N LEU A 72 10.34 -0.11 -15.19
CA LEU A 72 11.48 0.79 -15.42
C LEU A 72 12.67 0.12 -16.09
N GLY A 73 12.64 -1.19 -16.23
CA GLY A 73 13.73 -1.94 -16.87
C GLY A 73 15.04 -1.93 -16.09
N GLU A 74 14.97 -1.66 -14.78
CA GLU A 74 16.16 -1.64 -13.94
C GLU A 74 16.63 -3.04 -13.58
N LYS A 75 17.94 -3.25 -13.63
CA LYS A 75 18.54 -4.51 -13.21
C LYS A 75 18.71 -4.53 -11.69
N GLN A 76 18.09 -5.53 -11.06
CA GLN A 76 18.19 -5.71 -9.61
C GLN A 76 19.38 -6.61 -9.25
N GLU A 77 20.05 -6.30 -8.16
CA GLU A 77 21.16 -7.13 -7.63
C GLU A 77 20.64 -8.34 -6.84
N SER A 78 19.47 -8.21 -6.25
CA SER A 78 18.84 -9.27 -5.48
C SER A 78 18.01 -10.21 -6.36
N GLU A 79 17.78 -11.42 -5.87
CA GLU A 79 16.85 -12.36 -6.52
C GLU A 79 15.42 -11.89 -6.43
N ALA A 80 14.59 -12.32 -7.40
CA ALA A 80 13.18 -12.01 -7.41
C ALA A 80 12.48 -12.53 -6.15
N PRO A 81 11.74 -11.69 -5.42
CA PRO A 81 10.93 -12.16 -4.31
C PRO A 81 9.85 -13.13 -4.78
N GLU A 82 9.53 -14.12 -3.95
CA GLU A 82 8.45 -15.04 -4.26
C GLU A 82 7.11 -14.35 -4.18
N LEU A 83 6.32 -14.45 -5.25
CA LEU A 83 4.93 -13.99 -5.29
C LEU A 83 4.02 -15.15 -5.68
N HIS A 84 2.88 -15.22 -5.03
CA HIS A 84 1.86 -16.24 -5.31
C HIS A 84 0.74 -15.73 -6.24
N ILE A 85 0.98 -14.62 -6.92
CA ILE A 85 0.05 -14.02 -7.87
C ILE A 85 0.77 -13.67 -9.17
N ASP A 86 0.03 -13.69 -10.26
CA ASP A 86 0.53 -13.23 -11.57
C ASP A 86 0.34 -11.72 -11.68
N LEU A 87 1.44 -11.00 -11.89
CA LEU A 87 1.38 -9.56 -12.10
C LEU A 87 1.10 -9.26 -13.58
N ARG A 88 0.21 -8.32 -13.81
CA ARG A 88 -0.13 -7.83 -15.15
C ARG A 88 0.26 -6.37 -15.28
N TYR A 89 1.13 -6.07 -16.23
CA TYR A 89 1.58 -4.71 -16.50
C TYR A 89 0.89 -4.13 -17.74
N GLU A 90 -0.40 -4.33 -17.83
CA GLU A 90 -1.22 -3.76 -18.91
C GLU A 90 -1.56 -2.30 -18.59
N VAL A 91 -1.51 -1.46 -19.61
CA VAL A 91 -1.99 -0.07 -19.48
C VAL A 91 -3.51 -0.08 -19.48
N ARG A 92 -4.10 0.41 -18.39
CA ARG A 92 -5.55 0.50 -18.22
C ARG A 92 -5.97 1.95 -18.11
N ALA A 93 -7.18 2.25 -18.53
CA ALA A 93 -7.76 3.59 -18.37
C ALA A 93 -7.88 3.94 -16.88
N PHE A 94 -7.54 5.18 -16.51
CA PHE A 94 -7.58 5.63 -15.12
C PHE A 94 -8.96 5.47 -14.49
N GLY A 95 -10.02 5.73 -15.24
CA GLY A 95 -11.40 5.56 -14.76
C GLY A 95 -11.74 4.11 -14.41
N GLU A 96 -11.24 3.15 -15.18
CA GLU A 96 -11.43 1.72 -14.89
C GLU A 96 -10.73 1.31 -13.60
N VAL A 97 -9.52 1.78 -13.40
CA VAL A 97 -8.72 1.49 -12.19
C VAL A 97 -9.41 2.12 -10.97
N GLU A 98 -9.89 3.34 -11.10
CA GLU A 98 -10.63 4.02 -10.02
C GLU A 98 -11.91 3.28 -9.64
N GLU A 99 -12.70 2.86 -10.62
CA GLU A 99 -13.93 2.10 -10.37
C GLU A 99 -13.66 0.76 -9.69
N GLU A 100 -12.65 0.05 -10.15
CA GLU A 100 -12.24 -1.22 -9.53
C GLU A 100 -11.76 -1.03 -8.10
N TYR A 101 -10.94 -0.01 -7.85
CA TYR A 101 -10.47 0.33 -6.51
C TYR A 101 -11.65 0.63 -5.57
N ARG A 102 -12.57 1.47 -6.01
CA ARG A 102 -13.78 1.82 -5.23
C ARG A 102 -14.63 0.59 -4.92
N ARG A 103 -14.85 -0.25 -5.90
CA ARG A 103 -15.64 -1.48 -5.73
C ARG A 103 -15.01 -2.40 -4.69
N ILE A 104 -13.72 -2.66 -4.80
CA ILE A 104 -13.01 -3.51 -3.86
C ILE A 104 -13.01 -2.89 -2.47
N PHE A 105 -12.79 -1.58 -2.38
CA PHE A 105 -12.82 -0.86 -1.11
C PHE A 105 -14.19 -1.01 -0.41
N GLU A 106 -15.28 -0.79 -1.12
CA GLU A 106 -16.63 -0.89 -0.57
C GLU A 106 -16.95 -2.31 -0.10
N GLU A 107 -16.61 -3.32 -0.91
CA GLU A 107 -16.79 -4.72 -0.56
C GLU A 107 -16.02 -5.11 0.70
N GLN A 108 -14.76 -4.70 0.78
CA GLN A 108 -13.90 -4.99 1.92
C GLN A 108 -14.32 -4.23 3.18
N LEU A 109 -14.80 -3.00 3.02
CA LEU A 109 -15.28 -2.20 4.12
C LEU A 109 -16.51 -2.87 4.77
N ILE A 110 -17.45 -3.35 3.98
CA ILE A 110 -18.62 -4.11 4.47
C ILE A 110 -18.15 -5.35 5.24
N THR A 111 -17.18 -6.09 4.71
CA THR A 111 -16.63 -7.29 5.35
C THR A 111 -16.04 -6.97 6.72
N VAL A 112 -15.28 -5.88 6.81
CA VAL A 112 -14.66 -5.44 8.07
C VAL A 112 -15.73 -5.00 9.07
N GLN A 113 -16.73 -4.23 8.63
CA GLN A 113 -17.82 -3.78 9.49
C GLN A 113 -18.64 -4.96 10.03
N ASN A 114 -18.90 -5.97 9.23
CA ASN A 114 -19.62 -7.17 9.66
C ASN A 114 -18.84 -7.98 10.71
N LYS A 115 -17.52 -7.99 10.65
CA LYS A 115 -16.67 -8.66 11.65
C LYS A 115 -16.66 -7.95 13.01
N ARG A 116 -17.06 -6.68 13.08
CA ARG A 116 -17.11 -5.92 14.33
C ARG A 116 -18.40 -6.15 15.12
N ILE A 117 -19.38 -6.76 14.51
CA ILE A 117 -20.65 -7.13 15.14
C ILE A 117 -20.54 -8.54 15.77
#